data_cc1e4be591a12ff72e17ce5d75b67ca4
#
_entry.id   cc1e4be591a12ff72e17ce5d75b67ca4
#
_cell.length_a   1.000
_cell.length_b   1.000
_cell.length_c   1.000
_cell.angle_alpha   90.00
_cell.angle_beta   90.00
_cell.angle_gamma   90.00
#
_symmetry.space_group_name_H-M   'P 1'
#
loop_
_entity.id
_entity.type
_entity.pdbx_description
1 polymer ?
#
loop_
_entity_poly.entity_id
_entity_poly.type
_entity_poly.pdbx_seq_one_letter_code
_entity_poly.pdbx_strand_id
1 'polypeptide(L)'
;FAAGLLEAKPARPLVFAHRGASALRPEHTLASYAKAILDGADYVEPDLVATRDGILVARHESNLIDTTDVARRPEFSSRRGKKMVDGEWHEGWFVDDFTLAELKTLRAIERLPKVRTGNTLYDGQFQIPTWEEIIDFVAAQSAASGRIIGLVPELKSSTYFRDAGLALEDRFLSTMLA
;
A
#
# COMPACT_ATOMS: atom_id res chain seq x y z
N PHE A 1 -17.64 38.95 0.68
CA PHE A 1 -18.47 37.95 1.41
C PHE A 1 -18.53 36.68 0.56
N ALA A 2 -17.62 35.74 0.78
CA ALA A 2 -17.73 34.41 0.23
C ALA A 2 -18.75 33.64 1.10
N ALA A 3 -19.98 33.49 0.58
CA ALA A 3 -20.94 32.57 1.14
C ALA A 3 -20.34 31.17 0.96
N GLY A 4 -19.87 30.57 2.08
CA GLY A 4 -19.43 29.19 2.08
C GLY A 4 -20.55 28.31 1.54
N LEU A 5 -20.29 27.67 0.44
CA LEU A 5 -21.07 26.52 -0.01
C LEU A 5 -20.99 25.48 1.10
N LEU A 6 -22.04 25.41 1.93
CA LEU A 6 -22.29 24.22 2.74
C LEU A 6 -22.44 23.08 1.74
N GLU A 7 -21.38 22.31 1.52
CA GLU A 7 -21.47 21.08 0.72
C GLU A 7 -22.59 20.24 1.31
N ALA A 8 -23.61 20.00 0.50
CA ALA A 8 -24.70 19.14 0.88
C ALA A 8 -24.12 17.79 1.25
N LYS A 9 -24.42 17.31 2.46
CA LYS A 9 -23.99 16.01 2.95
C LYS A 9 -24.33 14.96 1.89
N PRO A 10 -23.38 14.09 1.48
CA PRO A 10 -23.67 13.11 0.44
C PRO A 10 -24.89 12.27 0.80
N ALA A 11 -25.77 12.06 -0.17
CA ALA A 11 -27.01 11.31 0.04
C ALA A 11 -26.80 9.82 0.37
N ARG A 12 -25.55 9.34 0.30
CA ARG A 12 -25.14 7.96 0.59
C ARG A 12 -23.91 7.95 1.53
N PRO A 13 -23.68 6.86 2.26
CA PRO A 13 -22.44 6.67 3.01
C PRO A 13 -21.20 6.77 2.10
N LEU A 14 -20.11 7.32 2.61
CA LEU A 14 -18.81 7.29 1.94
C LEU A 14 -18.21 5.89 2.02
N VAL A 15 -17.59 5.46 0.93
CA VAL A 15 -16.95 4.15 0.81
C VAL A 15 -15.44 4.33 0.83
N PHE A 16 -14.80 3.79 1.87
CA PHE A 16 -13.35 3.72 2.02
C PHE A 16 -12.87 2.33 1.61
N ALA A 17 -12.10 2.25 0.54
CA ALA A 17 -11.57 0.99 0.04
C ALA A 17 -10.28 0.61 0.80
N HIS A 18 -10.44 -0.12 1.91
CA HIS A 18 -9.36 -0.60 2.76
C HIS A 18 -8.39 -1.50 2.00
N ARG A 19 -7.18 -1.00 1.73
CA ARG A 19 -6.15 -1.63 0.88
C ARG A 19 -6.58 -1.83 -0.58
N GLY A 20 -7.53 -1.03 -1.04
CA GLY A 20 -8.21 -1.18 -2.33
C GLY A 20 -9.36 -2.20 -2.28
N ALA A 21 -9.73 -2.78 -3.42
CA ALA A 21 -10.66 -3.90 -3.52
C ALA A 21 -9.96 -5.23 -3.16
N SER A 22 -9.42 -5.32 -1.93
CA SER A 22 -8.51 -6.37 -1.48
C SER A 22 -9.09 -7.79 -1.46
N ALA A 23 -10.41 -7.92 -1.59
CA ALA A 23 -11.06 -9.23 -1.77
C ALA A 23 -11.09 -9.70 -3.24
N LEU A 24 -10.78 -8.83 -4.19
CA LEU A 24 -10.90 -9.06 -5.64
C LEU A 24 -9.58 -8.91 -6.39
N ARG A 25 -8.60 -8.28 -5.79
CA ARG A 25 -7.22 -8.09 -6.32
C ARG A 25 -6.24 -8.12 -5.14
N PRO A 26 -5.01 -8.59 -5.31
CA PRO A 26 -4.00 -8.53 -4.25
C PRO A 26 -3.90 -7.13 -3.65
N GLU A 27 -3.97 -7.06 -2.32
CA GLU A 27 -4.02 -5.81 -1.57
C GLU A 27 -2.84 -4.89 -1.90
N HIS A 28 -3.04 -3.58 -1.74
CA HIS A 28 -2.01 -2.57 -1.94
C HIS A 28 -1.32 -2.65 -3.31
N THR A 29 -2.09 -2.92 -4.35
CA THR A 29 -1.65 -2.81 -5.75
C THR A 29 -2.47 -1.74 -6.48
N LEU A 30 -1.90 -1.11 -7.51
CA LEU A 30 -2.65 -0.17 -8.34
C LEU A 30 -3.88 -0.83 -8.97
N ALA A 31 -3.81 -2.14 -9.25
CA ALA A 31 -4.96 -2.90 -9.75
C ALA A 31 -6.07 -3.05 -8.71
N SER A 32 -5.73 -3.18 -7.41
CA SER A 32 -6.70 -3.20 -6.32
C SER A 32 -7.38 -1.83 -6.16
N TYR A 33 -6.61 -0.74 -6.24
CA TYR A 33 -7.15 0.61 -6.20
C TYR A 33 -8.01 0.92 -7.42
N ALA A 34 -7.57 0.55 -8.63
CA ALA A 34 -8.36 0.69 -9.86
C ALA A 34 -9.73 0.00 -9.75
N LYS A 35 -9.73 -1.24 -9.26
CA LYS A 35 -10.97 -2.01 -9.08
C LYS A 35 -11.90 -1.34 -8.06
N ALA A 36 -11.37 -0.85 -6.94
CA ALA A 36 -12.14 -0.15 -5.93
C ALA A 36 -12.79 1.13 -6.49
N ILE A 37 -12.03 1.93 -7.23
CA ILE A 37 -12.51 3.17 -7.86
C ILE A 37 -13.60 2.86 -8.90
N LEU A 38 -13.40 1.83 -9.72
CA LEU A 38 -14.38 1.37 -10.71
C LEU A 38 -15.68 0.92 -10.04
N ASP A 39 -15.60 0.27 -8.87
CA ASP A 39 -16.75 -0.18 -8.09
C ASP A 39 -17.43 0.95 -7.31
N GLY A 40 -16.91 2.18 -7.38
CA GLY A 40 -17.54 3.37 -6.83
C GLY A 40 -17.01 3.82 -5.46
N ALA A 41 -15.84 3.36 -5.04
CA ALA A 41 -15.20 3.87 -3.83
C ALA A 41 -14.98 5.39 -3.91
N ASP A 42 -15.15 6.08 -2.78
CA ASP A 42 -14.91 7.52 -2.65
C ASP A 42 -13.47 7.80 -2.22
N TYR A 43 -12.89 6.87 -1.48
CA TYR A 43 -11.52 6.92 -0.97
C TYR A 43 -10.83 5.58 -1.19
N VAL A 44 -9.52 5.62 -1.47
CA VAL A 44 -8.65 4.46 -1.35
C VAL A 44 -7.73 4.66 -0.14
N GLU A 45 -7.49 3.57 0.56
CA GLU A 45 -6.69 3.57 1.78
C GLU A 45 -5.44 2.72 1.54
N PRO A 46 -4.25 3.35 1.45
CA PRO A 46 -2.96 2.68 1.44
C PRO A 46 -2.30 2.69 2.82
N ASP A 47 -1.81 1.54 3.26
CA ASP A 47 -0.85 1.42 4.36
C ASP A 47 0.58 1.66 3.82
N LEU A 48 1.38 2.45 4.51
CA LEU A 48 2.72 2.85 4.07
C LEU A 48 3.81 2.38 5.01
N VAL A 49 4.86 1.83 4.43
CA VAL A 49 6.11 1.40 5.06
C VAL A 49 7.31 1.92 4.24
N ALA A 50 8.54 1.88 4.79
CA ALA A 50 9.72 2.38 4.07
C ALA A 50 10.66 1.26 3.61
N THR A 51 11.19 1.40 2.41
CA THR A 51 12.32 0.59 1.91
C THR A 51 13.62 0.98 2.59
N ARG A 52 14.69 0.17 2.42
CA ARG A 52 16.04 0.45 2.93
C ARG A 52 16.60 1.79 2.47
N ASP A 53 16.30 2.19 1.25
CA ASP A 53 16.68 3.48 0.65
C ASP A 53 15.67 4.60 0.93
N GLY A 54 14.70 4.33 1.82
CA GLY A 54 13.81 5.33 2.39
C GLY A 54 12.63 5.74 1.52
N ILE A 55 12.25 4.95 0.53
CA ILE A 55 11.08 5.22 -0.30
C ILE A 55 9.84 4.63 0.36
N LEU A 56 8.75 5.40 0.44
CA LEU A 56 7.47 4.91 0.95
C LEU A 56 6.79 4.01 -0.09
N VAL A 57 6.35 2.83 0.35
CA VAL A 57 5.67 1.84 -0.48
C VAL A 57 4.44 1.31 0.23
N ALA A 58 3.46 0.86 -0.54
CA ALA A 58 2.21 0.37 0.03
C ALA A 58 2.33 -1.08 0.50
N ARG A 59 2.35 -1.30 1.82
CA ARG A 59 2.23 -2.60 2.50
C ARG A 59 1.72 -2.41 3.91
N HIS A 60 0.90 -3.36 4.38
CA HIS A 60 0.37 -3.31 5.75
C HIS A 60 1.43 -3.68 6.77
N GLU A 61 2.22 -4.72 6.53
CA GLU A 61 3.33 -5.12 7.39
C GLU A 61 4.67 -4.82 6.73
N SER A 62 5.70 -4.61 7.56
CA SER A 62 7.08 -4.60 7.10
C SER A 62 7.52 -5.98 6.56
N ASN A 63 6.90 -7.09 7.03
CA ASN A 63 7.20 -8.44 6.57
C ASN A 63 6.48 -8.76 5.25
N LEU A 64 7.24 -9.14 4.25
CA LEU A 64 6.78 -9.37 2.88
C LEU A 64 6.28 -10.80 2.60
N ILE A 65 6.40 -11.72 3.58
CA ILE A 65 6.24 -13.17 3.36
C ILE A 65 4.84 -13.57 2.87
N ASP A 66 3.80 -12.94 3.41
CA ASP A 66 2.41 -13.35 3.16
C ASP A 66 1.76 -12.60 2.00
N THR A 67 2.39 -11.53 1.51
CA THR A 67 1.79 -10.64 0.51
C THR A 67 2.62 -10.47 -0.75
N THR A 68 3.77 -11.17 -0.84
CA THR A 68 4.64 -11.15 -2.04
C THR A 68 5.20 -12.54 -2.35
N ASP A 69 5.74 -12.68 -3.55
CA ASP A 69 6.42 -13.89 -4.02
C ASP A 69 7.86 -14.05 -3.46
N VAL A 70 8.29 -13.25 -2.48
CA VAL A 70 9.67 -13.19 -1.96
C VAL A 70 10.20 -14.56 -1.52
N ALA A 71 9.35 -15.41 -0.92
CA ALA A 71 9.74 -16.74 -0.49
C ALA A 71 10.09 -17.70 -1.65
N ARG A 72 9.70 -17.33 -2.88
CA ARG A 72 10.00 -18.08 -4.12
C ARG A 72 11.18 -17.51 -4.89
N ARG A 73 11.87 -16.49 -4.32
CA ARG A 73 12.95 -15.76 -4.95
C ARG A 73 14.30 -16.20 -4.36
N PRO A 74 15.02 -17.14 -5.02
CA PRO A 74 16.27 -17.70 -4.47
C PRO A 74 17.34 -16.63 -4.23
N GLU A 75 17.37 -15.56 -5.03
CA GLU A 75 18.29 -14.43 -4.86
C GLU A 75 18.15 -13.70 -3.52
N PHE A 76 16.99 -13.84 -2.87
CA PHE A 76 16.71 -13.20 -1.58
C PHE A 76 16.67 -14.19 -0.41
N SER A 77 16.99 -15.48 -0.64
CA SER A 77 16.90 -16.51 0.40
C SER A 77 17.75 -16.21 1.64
N SER A 78 18.94 -15.62 1.45
CA SER A 78 19.88 -15.26 2.53
C SER A 78 19.41 -14.07 3.39
N ARG A 79 18.38 -13.33 2.95
CA ARG A 79 17.83 -12.17 3.70
C ARG A 79 16.70 -12.56 4.65
N ARG A 80 16.30 -13.84 4.66
CA ARG A 80 15.32 -14.32 5.65
C ARG A 80 15.89 -14.17 7.05
N GLY A 81 15.16 -13.50 7.92
CA GLY A 81 15.62 -13.19 9.27
C GLY A 81 14.48 -13.08 10.26
N LYS A 82 14.84 -12.78 11.50
CA LYS A 82 13.91 -12.45 12.57
C LYS A 82 14.07 -11.00 12.99
N LYS A 83 12.96 -10.26 13.06
CA LYS A 83 12.93 -8.89 13.59
C LYS A 83 11.81 -8.74 14.62
N MET A 84 12.05 -7.88 15.59
CA MET A 84 11.01 -7.43 16.51
C MET A 84 10.34 -6.20 15.91
N VAL A 85 9.05 -6.30 15.63
CA VAL A 85 8.23 -5.22 15.09
C VAL A 85 7.06 -5.02 16.04
N ASP A 86 6.88 -3.80 16.54
CA ASP A 86 5.78 -3.42 17.43
C ASP A 86 5.63 -4.34 18.67
N GLY A 87 6.77 -4.83 19.21
CA GLY A 87 6.82 -5.68 20.40
C GLY A 87 6.65 -7.18 20.15
N GLU A 88 6.51 -7.61 18.91
CA GLU A 88 6.37 -9.02 18.52
C GLU A 88 7.52 -9.49 17.63
N TRP A 89 7.95 -10.74 17.80
CA TRP A 89 8.95 -11.37 16.93
C TRP A 89 8.30 -11.92 15.67
N HIS A 90 8.77 -11.43 14.52
CA HIS A 90 8.37 -11.92 13.20
C HIS A 90 9.54 -12.55 12.49
N GLU A 91 9.30 -13.61 11.72
CA GLU A 91 10.28 -14.25 10.86
C GLU A 91 9.85 -14.15 9.40
N GLY A 92 10.77 -13.73 8.52
CA GLY A 92 10.47 -13.54 7.10
C GLY A 92 11.47 -12.63 6.41
N TRP A 93 10.99 -11.86 5.46
CA TRP A 93 11.74 -10.86 4.70
C TRP A 93 11.11 -9.49 4.96
N PHE A 94 11.91 -8.53 5.37
CA PHE A 94 11.41 -7.23 5.80
C PHE A 94 11.70 -6.16 4.75
N VAL A 95 10.74 -5.28 4.49
CA VAL A 95 10.80 -4.26 3.45
C VAL A 95 12.03 -3.35 3.59
N ASP A 96 12.42 -3.05 4.82
CA ASP A 96 13.59 -2.23 5.16
C ASP A 96 14.95 -2.92 4.93
N ASP A 97 14.96 -4.19 4.51
CA ASP A 97 16.14 -4.88 4.02
C ASP A 97 16.29 -4.78 2.48
N PHE A 98 15.30 -4.22 1.78
CA PHE A 98 15.27 -4.12 0.32
C PHE A 98 15.32 -2.66 -0.14
N THR A 99 16.09 -2.40 -1.19
CA THR A 99 15.95 -1.14 -1.94
C THR A 99 14.65 -1.16 -2.75
N LEU A 100 14.18 0.02 -3.18
CA LEU A 100 13.04 0.11 -4.08
C LEU A 100 13.26 -0.72 -5.35
N ALA A 101 14.46 -0.64 -5.95
CA ALA A 101 14.78 -1.39 -7.16
C ALA A 101 14.63 -2.90 -6.98
N GLU A 102 15.08 -3.45 -5.85
CA GLU A 102 14.90 -4.85 -5.50
C GLU A 102 13.43 -5.19 -5.25
N LEU A 103 12.73 -4.34 -4.48
CA LEU A 103 11.32 -4.53 -4.17
C LEU A 103 10.43 -4.55 -5.43
N LYS A 104 10.76 -3.73 -6.44
CA LYS A 104 10.05 -3.70 -7.73
C LYS A 104 10.21 -4.99 -8.55
N THR A 105 11.16 -5.86 -8.22
CA THR A 105 11.27 -7.19 -8.83
C THR A 105 10.26 -8.18 -8.26
N LEU A 106 9.77 -7.96 -7.04
CA LEU A 106 8.76 -8.80 -6.40
C LEU A 106 7.37 -8.57 -7.00
N ARG A 107 6.50 -9.53 -6.74
CA ARG A 107 5.10 -9.47 -7.16
C ARG A 107 4.18 -9.73 -5.98
N ALA A 108 3.07 -8.99 -5.95
CA ALA A 108 2.03 -9.17 -4.95
C ALA A 108 1.31 -10.51 -5.11
N ILE A 109 0.94 -11.13 -3.98
CA ILE A 109 0.11 -12.33 -3.91
C ILE A 109 -1.03 -12.12 -2.92
N GLU A 110 -2.05 -12.96 -3.00
CA GLU A 110 -3.19 -12.95 -2.08
C GLU A 110 -2.78 -13.42 -0.68
N ARG A 111 -3.09 -12.60 0.32
CA ARG A 111 -2.81 -12.89 1.75
C ARG A 111 -3.58 -14.08 2.30
N LEU A 112 -4.84 -14.23 1.90
CA LEU A 112 -5.79 -15.21 2.41
C LEU A 112 -6.25 -16.18 1.31
N PRO A 113 -5.33 -16.95 0.68
CA PRO A 113 -5.63 -17.73 -0.52
C PRO A 113 -6.72 -18.79 -0.31
N LYS A 114 -6.89 -19.26 0.92
CA LYS A 114 -7.96 -20.23 1.26
C LYS A 114 -9.35 -19.59 1.37
N VAL A 115 -9.42 -18.30 1.66
CA VAL A 115 -10.67 -17.54 1.83
C VAL A 115 -11.04 -16.82 0.54
N ARG A 116 -10.04 -16.25 -0.14
CA ARG A 116 -10.18 -15.44 -1.36
C ARG A 116 -9.61 -16.20 -2.56
N THR A 117 -10.07 -17.43 -2.79
CA THR A 117 -9.51 -18.33 -3.81
C THR A 117 -9.51 -17.73 -5.21
N GLY A 118 -10.57 -16.99 -5.60
CA GLY A 118 -10.63 -16.32 -6.91
C GLY A 118 -9.59 -15.21 -7.09
N ASN A 119 -9.09 -14.64 -5.99
CA ASN A 119 -8.09 -13.58 -6.04
C ASN A 119 -6.68 -14.13 -6.35
N THR A 120 -6.42 -15.40 -6.05
CA THR A 120 -5.14 -16.06 -6.35
C THR A 120 -4.82 -16.13 -7.85
N LEU A 121 -5.82 -15.96 -8.72
CA LEU A 121 -5.62 -15.87 -10.17
C LEU A 121 -4.76 -14.65 -10.57
N TYR A 122 -4.62 -13.69 -9.68
CA TYR A 122 -3.85 -12.46 -9.89
C TYR A 122 -2.48 -12.49 -9.21
N ASP A 123 -2.13 -13.58 -8.51
CA ASP A 123 -0.83 -13.74 -7.87
C ASP A 123 0.30 -13.61 -8.90
N GLY A 124 1.32 -12.84 -8.54
CA GLY A 124 2.49 -12.66 -9.40
C GLY A 124 2.33 -11.67 -10.55
N GLN A 125 1.17 -11.02 -10.70
CA GLN A 125 0.92 -10.11 -11.82
C GLN A 125 1.27 -8.65 -11.52
N PHE A 126 1.18 -8.19 -10.27
CA PHE A 126 1.28 -6.78 -9.92
C PHE A 126 2.49 -6.47 -9.06
N GLN A 127 3.09 -5.31 -9.29
CA GLN A 127 4.17 -4.77 -8.48
C GLN A 127 3.62 -4.10 -7.22
N ILE A 128 4.53 -3.87 -6.26
CA ILE A 128 4.29 -3.04 -5.08
C ILE A 128 4.44 -1.57 -5.52
N PRO A 129 3.42 -0.73 -5.36
CA PRO A 129 3.50 0.68 -5.72
C PRO A 129 4.21 1.51 -4.64
N THR A 130 4.86 2.59 -5.06
CA THR A 130 5.30 3.65 -4.16
C THR A 130 4.13 4.56 -3.78
N TRP A 131 4.34 5.40 -2.77
CA TRP A 131 3.36 6.42 -2.38
C TRP A 131 3.10 7.43 -3.52
N GLU A 132 4.16 7.86 -4.18
CA GLU A 132 4.08 8.78 -5.32
C GLU A 132 3.30 8.16 -6.49
N GLU A 133 3.56 6.90 -6.82
CA GLU A 133 2.80 6.18 -7.86
C GLU A 133 1.30 6.10 -7.52
N ILE A 134 0.95 5.98 -6.24
CA ILE A 134 -0.45 5.96 -5.81
C ILE A 134 -1.08 7.35 -5.95
N ILE A 135 -0.39 8.41 -5.56
CA ILE A 135 -0.88 9.79 -5.72
C ILE A 135 -1.15 10.08 -7.19
N ASP A 136 -0.17 9.84 -8.06
CA ASP A 136 -0.29 10.07 -9.50
C ASP A 136 -1.44 9.25 -10.11
N PHE A 137 -1.54 7.98 -9.71
CA PHE A 137 -2.59 7.10 -10.16
C PHE A 137 -3.98 7.63 -9.76
N VAL A 138 -4.18 7.99 -8.50
CA VAL A 138 -5.48 8.49 -8.01
C VAL A 138 -5.83 9.83 -8.64
N ALA A 139 -4.86 10.72 -8.83
CA ALA A 139 -5.06 11.98 -9.54
C ALA A 139 -5.53 11.74 -10.99
N ALA A 140 -4.88 10.82 -11.71
CA ALA A 140 -5.27 10.45 -13.06
C ALA A 140 -6.67 9.82 -13.12
N GLN A 141 -7.02 8.94 -12.16
CA GLN A 141 -8.36 8.34 -12.07
C GLN A 141 -9.43 9.39 -11.75
N SER A 142 -9.14 10.35 -10.88
CA SER A 142 -10.04 11.47 -10.57
C SER A 142 -10.31 12.31 -11.82
N ALA A 143 -9.26 12.67 -12.55
CA ALA A 143 -9.39 13.43 -13.79
C ALA A 143 -10.18 12.68 -14.86
N ALA A 144 -9.91 11.38 -15.05
CA ALA A 144 -10.57 10.55 -16.06
C ALA A 144 -12.06 10.30 -15.74
N SER A 145 -12.41 10.15 -14.45
CA SER A 145 -13.79 9.86 -14.04
C SER A 145 -14.65 11.11 -13.80
N GLY A 146 -14.04 12.30 -13.72
CA GLY A 146 -14.71 13.53 -13.29
C GLY A 146 -15.17 13.53 -11.83
N ARG A 147 -14.67 12.57 -11.02
CA ARG A 147 -14.97 12.42 -9.58
C ARG A 147 -13.72 12.77 -8.77
N ILE A 148 -13.89 13.41 -7.63
CA ILE A 148 -12.81 13.53 -6.64
C ILE A 148 -12.72 12.20 -5.90
N ILE A 149 -11.56 11.56 -5.98
CA ILE A 149 -11.24 10.34 -5.24
C ILE A 149 -10.21 10.70 -4.18
N GLY A 150 -10.55 10.45 -2.91
CA GLY A 150 -9.67 10.78 -1.80
C GLY A 150 -8.64 9.68 -1.48
N LEU A 151 -7.61 10.09 -0.75
CA LEU A 151 -6.60 9.20 -0.18
C LEU A 151 -6.66 9.28 1.35
N VAL A 152 -6.61 8.12 2.01
CA VAL A 152 -6.55 8.00 3.48
C VAL A 152 -5.38 7.08 3.84
N PRO A 153 -4.13 7.59 3.75
CA PRO A 153 -2.96 6.77 4.05
C PRO A 153 -2.79 6.52 5.55
N GLU A 154 -2.32 5.33 5.91
CA GLU A 154 -1.89 4.96 7.25
C GLU A 154 -0.39 4.69 7.28
N LEU A 155 0.35 5.34 8.20
CA LEU A 155 1.77 5.06 8.42
C LEU A 155 1.91 3.89 9.40
N LYS A 156 2.45 2.76 8.94
CA LYS A 156 2.52 1.53 9.74
C LYS A 156 3.83 1.43 10.52
N SER A 157 3.74 0.91 11.74
CA SER A 157 4.92 0.61 12.58
C SER A 157 5.91 1.80 12.68
N SER A 158 5.40 3.04 12.84
CA SER A 158 6.20 4.27 12.82
C SER A 158 7.37 4.24 13.81
N THR A 159 7.17 3.67 15.02
CA THR A 159 8.25 3.55 16.01
C THR A 159 9.37 2.63 15.50
N TYR A 160 9.01 1.48 14.95
CA TYR A 160 9.98 0.55 14.36
C TYR A 160 10.83 1.21 13.26
N PHE A 161 10.19 1.89 12.32
CA PHE A 161 10.90 2.55 11.23
C PHE A 161 11.74 3.74 11.69
N ARG A 162 11.26 4.50 12.67
CA ARG A 162 12.06 5.58 13.26
C ARG A 162 13.33 5.06 13.94
N ASP A 163 13.22 3.96 14.69
CA ASP A 163 14.36 3.34 15.36
C ASP A 163 15.37 2.73 14.37
N ALA A 164 14.87 2.34 13.17
CA ALA A 164 15.72 1.94 12.05
C ALA A 164 16.32 3.11 11.23
N GLY A 165 16.08 4.36 11.63
CA GLY A 165 16.53 5.55 10.89
C GLY A 165 15.73 5.86 9.63
N LEU A 166 14.52 5.30 9.53
CA LEU A 166 13.62 5.39 8.38
C LEU A 166 12.29 6.06 8.75
N ALA A 167 12.33 7.14 9.54
CA ALA A 167 11.12 7.86 9.97
C ALA A 167 10.17 8.10 8.80
N LEU A 168 8.93 7.60 8.91
CA LEU A 168 7.93 7.63 7.83
C LEU A 168 7.32 9.03 7.71
N GLU A 169 7.13 9.72 8.84
CA GLU A 169 6.40 10.98 8.93
C GLU A 169 7.06 12.09 8.10
N ASP A 170 8.38 12.26 8.22
CA ASP A 170 9.12 13.29 7.49
C ASP A 170 9.08 13.03 5.98
N ARG A 171 9.18 11.76 5.58
CA ARG A 171 9.12 11.34 4.18
C ARG A 171 7.72 11.57 3.60
N PHE A 172 6.69 11.21 4.37
CA PHE A 172 5.30 11.43 3.99
C PHE A 172 5.00 12.91 3.80
N LEU A 173 5.37 13.74 4.78
CA LEU A 173 5.15 15.18 4.70
C LEU A 173 5.90 15.83 3.54
N SER A 174 7.14 15.42 3.26
CA SER A 174 7.90 15.95 2.13
C SER A 174 7.22 15.67 0.78
N THR A 175 6.62 14.50 0.61
CA THR A 175 5.86 14.15 -0.61
C THR A 175 4.58 14.96 -0.72
N MET A 176 3.91 15.27 0.39
CA MET A 176 2.67 16.06 0.39
C MET A 176 2.90 17.54 0.12
N LEU A 177 4.12 18.04 0.29
CA LEU A 177 4.49 19.46 0.10
C LEU A 177 5.19 19.72 -1.25
N ALA A 178 5.48 18.68 -2.02
CA ALA A 178 6.11 18.75 -3.34
C ALA A 178 5.06 19.01 -4.44
#